data_35ae971fdf1a4f6d0762b24811624a9a
#
_entry.id   35ae971fdf1a4f6d0762b24811624a9a
#
_cell.length_a   1.000
_cell.length_b   1.000
_cell.length_c   1.000
_cell.angle_alpha   90.00
_cell.angle_beta   90.00
_cell.angle_gamma   90.00
#
_symmetry.space_group_name_H-M   'P 1'
#
loop_
_entity.id
_entity.type
_entity.pdbx_description
1 polymer ?
#
loop_
_entity_poly.entity_id
_entity_poly.type
_entity_poly.pdbx_seq_one_letter_code
_entity_poly.pdbx_strand_id
1 'polypeptide(L)'
;MKEEFIELLRSTKREGIEDLIKFIEEKTDFYTAPASTRFHGSYECGLLEHSMKVYEILKHKAKNNVMNMEWQDDTLIISALLHDICKVNFYKVDYRNAKNERGEWEKVPYYTVDDTIPYGHGEKSVMMITEYIKLTPEEKYAIRWHMGFTEPKEQYNTLGAAFKRYPIALLLHEADLEATYFYDI
;
A
#
# COMPACT_ATOMS: atom_id res chain seq x y z
N MET A 1 -5.70 11.78 -10.63
CA MET A 1 -5.20 10.78 -9.64
C MET A 1 -3.87 11.19 -9.01
N LYS A 2 -2.73 11.38 -9.73
CA LYS A 2 -1.46 11.80 -9.12
C LYS A 2 -1.59 13.13 -8.35
N GLU A 3 -2.17 14.13 -8.95
CA GLU A 3 -2.40 15.44 -8.31
C GLU A 3 -3.26 15.32 -7.05
N GLU A 4 -4.30 14.50 -7.11
CA GLU A 4 -5.19 14.23 -5.98
C GLU A 4 -4.46 13.51 -4.82
N PHE A 5 -3.62 12.52 -5.14
CA PHE A 5 -2.77 11.84 -4.15
C PHE A 5 -1.87 12.85 -3.43
N ILE A 6 -1.22 13.74 -4.19
CA ILE A 6 -0.34 14.79 -3.64
C ILE A 6 -1.15 15.78 -2.79
N GLU A 7 -2.32 16.23 -3.24
CA GLU A 7 -3.19 17.14 -2.50
C GLU A 7 -3.69 16.52 -1.19
N LEU A 8 -4.05 15.23 -1.19
CA LEU A 8 -4.42 14.50 0.01
C LEU A 8 -3.26 14.46 1.02
N LEU A 9 -2.04 14.11 0.59
CA LEU A 9 -0.88 14.11 1.47
C LEU A 9 -0.62 15.52 2.04
N ARG A 10 -0.65 16.56 1.21
CA ARG A 10 -0.49 17.97 1.65
C ARG A 10 -1.54 18.40 2.64
N SER A 11 -2.78 17.93 2.48
CA SER A 11 -3.89 18.28 3.37
C SER A 11 -3.65 17.84 4.82
N THR A 12 -2.81 16.83 5.03
CA THR A 12 -2.44 16.35 6.38
C THR A 12 -1.59 17.35 7.16
N LYS A 13 -0.92 18.29 6.48
CA LYS A 13 -0.06 19.32 7.08
C LYS A 13 1.02 18.77 8.02
N ARG A 14 1.42 17.50 7.81
CA ARG A 14 2.47 16.87 8.62
C ARG A 14 3.82 17.55 8.34
N GLU A 15 4.59 17.79 9.39
CA GLU A 15 5.98 18.20 9.26
C GLU A 15 6.76 17.17 8.45
N GLY A 16 7.49 17.61 7.42
CA GLY A 16 8.25 16.74 6.50
C GLY A 16 7.44 16.17 5.33
N ILE A 17 6.13 16.49 5.20
CA ILE A 17 5.29 15.91 4.14
C ILE A 17 5.76 16.31 2.72
N GLU A 18 6.28 17.52 2.53
CA GLU A 18 6.79 17.96 1.23
C GLU A 18 8.10 17.22 0.87
N ASP A 19 8.93 16.89 1.85
CA ASP A 19 10.13 16.08 1.62
C ASP A 19 9.78 14.65 1.24
N LEU A 20 8.74 14.07 1.88
CA LEU A 20 8.22 12.77 1.50
C LEU A 20 7.63 12.77 0.08
N ILE A 21 6.82 13.77 -0.27
CA ILE A 21 6.27 13.93 -1.63
C ILE A 21 7.40 14.03 -2.64
N LYS A 22 8.41 14.85 -2.38
CA LYS A 22 9.58 15.00 -3.24
C LYS A 22 10.35 13.69 -3.40
N PHE A 23 10.53 12.93 -2.33
CA PHE A 23 11.13 11.60 -2.39
C PHE A 23 10.32 10.67 -3.31
N ILE A 24 9.01 10.60 -3.13
CA ILE A 24 8.13 9.78 -3.97
C ILE A 24 8.24 10.18 -5.45
N GLU A 25 8.25 11.49 -5.76
CA GLU A 25 8.31 12.01 -7.13
C GLU A 25 9.66 11.82 -7.82
N GLU A 26 10.75 12.05 -7.10
CA GLU A 26 12.08 12.17 -7.71
C GLU A 26 12.94 10.90 -7.54
N LYS A 27 12.63 10.04 -6.56
CA LYS A 27 13.49 8.92 -6.17
C LYS A 27 12.83 7.57 -6.32
N THR A 28 11.54 7.54 -6.65
CA THR A 28 10.78 6.30 -6.74
C THR A 28 9.96 6.21 -8.01
N ASP A 29 9.54 5.01 -8.32
CA ASP A 29 8.62 4.68 -9.41
C ASP A 29 7.15 4.58 -8.94
N PHE A 30 6.79 5.12 -7.77
CA PHE A 30 5.47 4.96 -7.14
C PHE A 30 4.30 5.18 -8.11
N TYR A 31 4.41 6.19 -8.96
CA TYR A 31 3.34 6.55 -9.90
C TYR A 31 3.26 5.67 -11.13
N THR A 32 4.26 4.83 -11.38
CA THR A 32 4.31 3.93 -12.54
C THR A 32 4.45 2.46 -12.14
N ALA A 33 4.80 2.19 -10.87
CA ALA A 33 4.96 0.83 -10.36
C ALA A 33 3.63 0.05 -10.41
N PRO A 34 3.69 -1.28 -10.65
CA PRO A 34 2.54 -2.15 -10.45
C PRO A 34 2.30 -2.39 -8.96
N ALA A 35 1.08 -2.72 -8.57
CA ALA A 35 0.75 -3.13 -7.19
C ALA A 35 1.19 -4.56 -6.89
N SER A 36 1.29 -5.42 -7.91
CA SER A 36 1.72 -6.82 -7.76
C SER A 36 2.37 -7.36 -9.04
N THR A 37 2.92 -8.58 -8.98
CA THR A 37 3.49 -9.26 -10.18
C THR A 37 2.46 -9.97 -11.04
N ARG A 38 1.31 -10.39 -10.49
CA ARG A 38 0.34 -11.28 -11.17
C ARG A 38 -1.11 -11.07 -10.77
N PHE A 39 -1.35 -10.43 -9.63
CA PHE A 39 -2.69 -10.30 -9.06
C PHE A 39 -3.27 -8.93 -9.37
N HIS A 40 -3.80 -8.26 -8.37
CA HIS A 40 -4.33 -6.91 -8.48
C HIS A 40 -3.27 -5.90 -8.97
N GLY A 41 -3.68 -4.94 -9.79
CA GLY A 41 -2.82 -3.82 -10.21
C GLY A 41 -1.50 -4.23 -10.88
N SER A 42 -1.44 -5.40 -11.57
CA SER A 42 -0.23 -5.89 -12.25
C SER A 42 -0.02 -5.19 -13.61
N TYR A 43 -0.08 -3.86 -13.59
CA TYR A 43 0.07 -2.97 -14.75
C TYR A 43 0.67 -1.64 -14.30
N GLU A 44 1.05 -0.82 -15.28
CA GLU A 44 1.62 0.51 -15.02
C GLU A 44 0.62 1.39 -14.25
N CYS A 45 1.10 2.12 -13.23
CA CYS A 45 0.33 2.93 -12.28
C CYS A 45 -0.53 2.11 -11.28
N GLY A 46 -0.47 0.78 -11.28
CA GLY A 46 -1.28 -0.06 -10.41
C GLY A 46 -1.11 0.24 -8.92
N LEU A 47 0.11 0.58 -8.47
CA LEU A 47 0.38 0.92 -7.07
C LEU A 47 -0.35 2.20 -6.63
N LEU A 48 -0.35 3.23 -7.48
CA LEU A 48 -1.07 4.48 -7.21
C LEU A 48 -2.59 4.25 -7.18
N GLU A 49 -3.12 3.54 -8.16
CA GLU A 49 -4.56 3.24 -8.26
C GLU A 49 -5.04 2.44 -7.06
N HIS A 50 -4.29 1.39 -6.69
CA HIS A 50 -4.57 0.58 -5.51
C HIS A 50 -4.57 1.43 -4.22
N SER A 51 -3.53 2.23 -3.99
CA SER A 51 -3.43 3.09 -2.80
C SER A 51 -4.60 4.07 -2.68
N MET A 52 -5.00 4.69 -3.79
CA MET A 52 -6.16 5.58 -3.83
C MET A 52 -7.47 4.84 -3.54
N LYS A 53 -7.63 3.63 -4.07
CA LYS A 53 -8.81 2.80 -3.82
C LYS A 53 -8.90 2.34 -2.37
N VAL A 54 -7.77 1.90 -1.80
CA VAL A 54 -7.69 1.56 -0.36
C VAL A 54 -8.09 2.76 0.51
N TYR A 55 -7.67 3.98 0.14
CA TYR A 55 -8.09 5.18 0.86
C TYR A 55 -9.61 5.42 0.80
N GLU A 56 -10.23 5.31 -0.37
CA GLU A 56 -11.69 5.47 -0.50
C GLU A 56 -12.45 4.47 0.37
N ILE A 57 -12.04 3.19 0.34
CA ILE A 57 -12.67 2.13 1.11
C ILE A 57 -12.44 2.34 2.60
N LEU A 58 -11.20 2.61 3.03
CA LEU A 58 -10.87 2.86 4.44
C LEU A 58 -11.68 4.03 5.00
N LYS A 59 -11.77 5.14 4.27
CA LYS A 59 -12.56 6.31 4.64
C LYS A 59 -14.04 5.95 4.82
N HIS A 60 -14.60 5.16 3.91
CA HIS A 60 -15.97 4.67 4.02
C HIS A 60 -16.17 3.78 5.25
N LYS A 61 -15.27 2.82 5.48
CA LYS A 61 -15.30 1.90 6.63
C LYS A 61 -15.14 2.65 7.96
N ALA A 62 -14.23 3.61 8.03
CA ALA A 62 -14.01 4.44 9.20
C ALA A 62 -15.27 5.24 9.59
N LYS A 63 -15.99 5.76 8.60
CA LYS A 63 -17.26 6.48 8.83
C LYS A 63 -18.40 5.56 9.30
N ASN A 64 -18.42 4.30 8.85
CA ASN A 64 -19.54 3.38 9.07
C ASN A 64 -19.13 2.17 9.95
N ASN A 65 -18.13 2.31 10.82
CA ASN A 65 -17.65 1.22 11.64
C ASN A 65 -18.61 0.85 12.76
N VAL A 66 -18.66 -0.46 13.07
CA VAL A 66 -19.56 -1.03 14.09
C VAL A 66 -19.19 -0.64 15.53
N MET A 67 -18.00 -0.10 15.74
CA MET A 67 -17.48 0.27 17.07
C MET A 67 -17.80 1.71 17.43
N ASN A 68 -18.36 2.51 16.50
CA ASN A 68 -18.58 3.95 16.64
C ASN A 68 -17.30 4.72 17.03
N MET A 69 -16.16 4.28 16.52
CA MET A 69 -14.87 4.96 16.69
C MET A 69 -14.68 6.03 15.62
N GLU A 70 -13.95 7.06 15.97
CA GLU A 70 -13.57 8.13 15.05
C GLU A 70 -12.04 8.19 14.91
N TRP A 71 -11.58 8.45 13.69
CA TRP A 71 -10.17 8.68 13.37
C TRP A 71 -10.02 10.03 12.69
N GLN A 72 -8.86 10.65 12.89
CA GLN A 72 -8.52 11.88 12.18
C GLN A 72 -8.32 11.59 10.69
N ASP A 73 -8.77 12.50 9.83
CA ASP A 73 -8.66 12.34 8.38
C ASP A 73 -7.19 12.14 7.94
N ASP A 74 -6.25 12.84 8.57
CA ASP A 74 -4.81 12.68 8.27
C ASP A 74 -4.28 11.27 8.57
N THR A 75 -4.77 10.62 9.64
CA THR A 75 -4.42 9.23 9.96
C THR A 75 -4.94 8.26 8.90
N LEU A 76 -6.17 8.47 8.40
CA LEU A 76 -6.73 7.65 7.32
C LEU A 76 -5.93 7.84 6.01
N ILE A 77 -5.61 9.09 5.67
CA ILE A 77 -4.83 9.44 4.48
C ILE A 77 -3.45 8.79 4.53
N ILE A 78 -2.68 9.03 5.60
CA ILE A 78 -1.32 8.50 5.74
C ILE A 78 -1.33 6.97 5.73
N SER A 79 -2.23 6.35 6.50
CA SER A 79 -2.28 4.89 6.59
C SER A 79 -2.62 4.23 5.25
N ALA A 80 -3.62 4.75 4.53
CA ALA A 80 -4.05 4.14 3.27
C ALA A 80 -3.14 4.46 2.10
N LEU A 81 -2.75 5.72 1.91
CA LEU A 81 -1.96 6.10 0.74
C LEU A 81 -0.53 5.57 0.77
N LEU A 82 0.00 5.28 1.96
CA LEU A 82 1.41 4.92 2.13
C LEU A 82 1.62 3.49 2.66
N HIS A 83 0.56 2.67 2.87
CA HIS A 83 0.72 1.32 3.42
C HIS A 83 1.69 0.46 2.61
N ASP A 84 1.66 0.61 1.31
CA ASP A 84 2.40 -0.17 0.32
C ASP A 84 3.61 0.56 -0.29
N ILE A 85 4.08 1.66 0.30
CA ILE A 85 5.25 2.40 -0.21
C ILE A 85 6.50 1.53 -0.29
N CYS A 86 6.58 0.43 0.42
CA CYS A 86 7.64 -0.56 0.32
C CYS A 86 7.78 -1.19 -1.07
N LYS A 87 6.75 -1.09 -1.92
CA LYS A 87 6.72 -1.60 -3.29
C LYS A 87 7.41 -0.69 -4.32
N VAL A 88 7.85 0.51 -3.92
CA VAL A 88 8.60 1.39 -4.84
C VAL A 88 9.97 0.82 -5.16
N ASN A 89 10.39 0.94 -6.43
CA ASN A 89 11.66 0.42 -6.93
C ASN A 89 11.84 -1.09 -6.58
N PHE A 90 10.74 -1.82 -6.52
CA PHE A 90 10.68 -3.21 -6.05
C PHE A 90 10.50 -4.20 -7.19
N TYR A 91 9.96 -3.74 -8.32
CA TYR A 91 9.68 -4.56 -9.47
C TYR A 91 10.60 -4.24 -10.64
N LYS A 92 10.89 -5.25 -11.45
CA LYS A 92 11.51 -5.10 -12.75
C LYS A 92 10.72 -5.85 -13.80
N VAL A 93 10.82 -5.41 -15.04
CA VAL A 93 10.25 -6.10 -16.20
C VAL A 93 11.24 -7.17 -16.66
N ASP A 94 10.76 -8.40 -16.81
CA ASP A 94 11.45 -9.51 -17.43
C ASP A 94 10.59 -10.07 -18.57
N TYR A 95 11.12 -10.99 -19.38
CA TYR A 95 10.44 -11.53 -20.56
C TYR A 95 10.36 -13.05 -20.50
N ARG A 96 9.17 -13.57 -20.81
CA ARG A 96 8.96 -15.02 -20.95
C ARG A 96 8.37 -15.35 -22.31
N ASN A 97 8.63 -16.58 -22.78
CA ASN A 97 7.97 -17.08 -23.98
C ASN A 97 6.52 -17.47 -23.63
N ALA A 98 5.57 -16.99 -24.40
CA ALA A 98 4.17 -17.39 -24.33
C ALA A 98 3.63 -17.63 -25.73
N LYS A 99 2.56 -18.41 -25.86
CA LYS A 99 1.87 -18.57 -27.14
C LYS A 99 0.81 -17.48 -27.27
N ASN A 100 0.81 -16.78 -28.41
CA ASN A 100 -0.24 -15.84 -28.78
C ASN A 100 -1.54 -16.60 -29.20
N GLU A 101 -2.58 -15.88 -29.52
CA GLU A 101 -3.87 -16.44 -29.96
C GLU A 101 -3.76 -17.32 -31.22
N ARG A 102 -2.70 -17.13 -32.03
CA ARG A 102 -2.42 -17.93 -33.24
C ARG A 102 -1.58 -19.18 -32.96
N GLY A 103 -1.20 -19.40 -31.69
CA GLY A 103 -0.36 -20.51 -31.28
C GLY A 103 1.13 -20.33 -31.55
N GLU A 104 1.58 -19.15 -31.98
CA GLU A 104 2.96 -18.78 -32.21
C GLU A 104 3.65 -18.35 -30.93
N TRP A 105 4.93 -18.68 -30.77
CA TRP A 105 5.71 -18.27 -29.62
C TRP A 105 6.16 -16.81 -29.76
N GLU A 106 5.85 -16.00 -28.73
CA GLU A 106 6.31 -14.62 -28.63
C GLU A 106 6.88 -14.33 -27.23
N LYS A 107 7.75 -13.32 -27.13
CA LYS A 107 8.25 -12.80 -25.87
C LYS A 107 7.26 -11.80 -25.30
N VAL A 108 6.67 -12.11 -24.14
CA VAL A 108 5.77 -11.22 -23.42
C VAL A 108 6.46 -10.69 -22.16
N PRO A 109 6.31 -9.39 -21.86
CA PRO A 109 6.84 -8.82 -20.63
C PRO A 109 6.02 -9.32 -19.42
N TYR A 110 6.66 -9.39 -18.28
CA TYR A 110 6.01 -9.63 -16.99
C TYR A 110 6.83 -9.01 -15.86
N TYR A 111 6.18 -8.71 -14.73
CA TYR A 111 6.88 -8.16 -13.56
C TYR A 111 7.49 -9.26 -12.72
N THR A 112 8.71 -9.04 -12.25
CA THR A 112 9.41 -9.86 -11.26
C THR A 112 9.85 -9.01 -10.08
N VAL A 113 10.07 -9.65 -8.93
CA VAL A 113 10.56 -8.97 -7.72
C VAL A 113 12.08 -8.78 -7.81
N ASP A 114 12.54 -7.58 -7.48
CA ASP A 114 13.93 -7.20 -7.32
C ASP A 114 14.12 -6.41 -6.02
N ASP A 115 13.84 -7.06 -4.88
CA ASP A 115 13.87 -6.41 -3.57
C ASP A 115 15.29 -6.10 -3.13
N THR A 116 15.67 -4.83 -3.21
CA THR A 116 16.99 -4.33 -2.78
C THR A 116 17.03 -4.00 -1.28
N ILE A 117 15.90 -4.00 -0.58
CA ILE A 117 15.77 -3.67 0.85
C ILE A 117 14.88 -4.75 1.52
N PRO A 118 15.40 -5.96 1.77
CA PRO A 118 14.60 -7.05 2.35
C PRO A 118 14.41 -6.86 3.87
N TYR A 119 13.40 -6.06 4.25
CA TYR A 119 13.14 -5.69 5.64
C TYR A 119 11.75 -6.14 6.16
N GLY A 120 11.01 -6.90 5.37
CA GLY A 120 9.61 -7.21 5.62
C GLY A 120 8.69 -6.20 4.95
N HIS A 121 7.42 -6.56 4.75
CA HIS A 121 6.53 -5.75 3.92
C HIS A 121 6.06 -4.49 4.64
N GLY A 122 5.29 -4.66 5.72
CA GLY A 122 4.77 -3.52 6.48
C GLY A 122 5.84 -2.77 7.26
N GLU A 123 6.88 -3.48 7.77
CA GLU A 123 8.02 -2.86 8.46
C GLU A 123 8.79 -1.92 7.54
N LYS A 124 9.01 -2.33 6.27
CA LYS A 124 9.71 -1.52 5.27
C LYS A 124 8.93 -0.24 4.98
N SER A 125 7.59 -0.33 4.83
CA SER A 125 6.76 0.87 4.65
C SER A 125 6.87 1.83 5.83
N VAL A 126 6.74 1.34 7.06
CA VAL A 126 6.90 2.17 8.28
C VAL A 126 8.29 2.80 8.34
N MET A 127 9.34 2.04 8.05
CA MET A 127 10.72 2.53 8.04
C MET A 127 10.89 3.68 7.03
N MET A 128 10.48 3.47 5.79
CA MET A 128 10.61 4.47 4.73
C MET A 128 9.87 5.77 5.03
N ILE A 129 8.64 5.68 5.55
CA ILE A 129 7.83 6.86 5.87
C ILE A 129 8.44 7.64 7.04
N THR A 130 8.95 6.94 8.05
CA THR A 130 9.50 7.58 9.27
C THR A 130 10.80 8.33 9.03
N GLU A 131 11.45 8.17 7.89
CA GLU A 131 12.59 8.99 7.49
C GLU A 131 12.18 10.45 7.18
N TYR A 132 10.91 10.69 6.86
CA TYR A 132 10.40 11.99 6.43
C TYR A 132 9.39 12.59 7.40
N ILE A 133 8.42 11.80 7.86
CA ILE A 133 7.33 12.25 8.73
C ILE A 133 7.25 11.41 10.00
N LYS A 134 6.78 12.03 11.08
CA LYS A 134 6.50 11.32 12.32
C LYS A 134 5.15 10.61 12.22
N LEU A 135 5.15 9.28 12.28
CA LEU A 135 3.94 8.48 12.38
C LEU A 135 3.43 8.38 13.81
N THR A 136 2.11 8.44 13.98
CA THR A 136 1.44 8.09 15.24
C THR A 136 1.56 6.58 15.51
N PRO A 137 1.35 6.10 16.76
CA PRO A 137 1.26 4.67 17.02
C PRO A 137 0.20 3.96 16.18
N GLU A 138 -0.98 4.56 16.01
CA GLU A 138 -2.07 3.99 15.19
C GLU A 138 -1.65 3.78 13.74
N GLU A 139 -1.04 4.78 13.11
CA GLU A 139 -0.52 4.70 11.75
C GLU A 139 0.55 3.62 11.59
N LYS A 140 1.50 3.57 12.54
CA LYS A 140 2.55 2.53 12.54
C LYS A 140 1.97 1.12 12.59
N TYR A 141 0.98 0.90 13.48
CA TYR A 141 0.36 -0.41 13.61
C TYR A 141 -0.55 -0.74 12.43
N ALA A 142 -1.29 0.24 11.89
CA ALA A 142 -2.10 0.06 10.71
C ALA A 142 -1.23 -0.37 9.51
N ILE A 143 -0.18 0.40 9.20
CA ILE A 143 0.73 0.13 8.08
C ILE A 143 1.50 -1.18 8.31
N ARG A 144 2.03 -1.42 9.53
CA ARG A 144 2.77 -2.66 9.81
C ARG A 144 1.94 -3.92 9.63
N TRP A 145 0.67 -3.90 10.01
CA TRP A 145 -0.15 -5.09 10.09
C TRP A 145 -1.25 -5.19 9.02
N HIS A 146 -1.20 -4.33 7.97
CA HIS A 146 -2.21 -4.35 6.92
C HIS A 146 -2.26 -5.68 6.15
N MET A 147 -1.15 -6.43 6.08
CA MET A 147 -1.12 -7.77 5.47
C MET A 147 -1.96 -8.80 6.23
N GLY A 148 -2.31 -8.54 7.49
CA GLY A 148 -3.20 -9.37 8.28
C GLY A 148 -2.75 -10.82 8.38
N PHE A 149 -3.66 -11.76 8.17
CA PHE A 149 -3.40 -13.20 8.31
C PHE A 149 -2.60 -13.83 7.15
N THR A 150 -2.05 -13.04 6.23
CA THR A 150 -1.02 -13.49 5.30
C THR A 150 0.38 -13.48 5.93
N GLU A 151 0.52 -12.88 7.11
CA GLU A 151 1.73 -12.96 7.93
C GLU A 151 2.03 -14.41 8.36
N PRO A 152 3.29 -14.73 8.74
CA PRO A 152 3.64 -16.03 9.32
C PRO A 152 2.78 -16.37 10.56
N LYS A 153 2.39 -17.63 10.71
CA LYS A 153 1.50 -18.08 11.80
C LYS A 153 2.02 -17.76 13.19
N GLU A 154 3.34 -17.71 13.34
CA GLU A 154 4.04 -17.37 14.58
C GLU A 154 3.71 -15.95 15.06
N GLN A 155 3.28 -15.09 14.14
CA GLN A 155 2.91 -13.70 14.42
C GLN A 155 1.42 -13.49 14.72
N TYR A 156 0.56 -14.49 14.55
CA TYR A 156 -0.90 -14.34 14.70
C TYR A 156 -1.34 -13.84 16.08
N ASN A 157 -0.65 -14.23 17.16
CA ASN A 157 -0.96 -13.71 18.50
C ASN A 157 -0.65 -12.21 18.60
N THR A 158 0.48 -11.79 18.04
CA THR A 158 0.89 -10.37 18.00
C THR A 158 -0.05 -9.57 17.10
N LEU A 159 -0.39 -10.10 15.93
CA LEU A 159 -1.38 -9.52 15.01
C LEU A 159 -2.74 -9.31 15.70
N GLY A 160 -3.25 -10.34 16.37
CA GLY A 160 -4.52 -10.25 17.10
C GLY A 160 -4.49 -9.21 18.23
N ALA A 161 -3.36 -9.08 18.92
CA ALA A 161 -3.16 -8.03 19.93
C ALA A 161 -3.10 -6.64 19.30
N ALA A 162 -2.46 -6.50 18.14
CA ALA A 162 -2.39 -5.26 17.37
C ALA A 162 -3.79 -4.80 16.92
N PHE A 163 -4.60 -5.68 16.34
CA PHE A 163 -5.97 -5.39 15.92
C PHE A 163 -6.87 -4.96 17.10
N LYS A 164 -6.72 -5.61 18.26
CA LYS A 164 -7.47 -5.21 19.47
C LYS A 164 -7.05 -3.84 19.99
N ARG A 165 -5.76 -3.53 19.95
CA ARG A 165 -5.22 -2.27 20.48
C ARG A 165 -5.42 -1.10 19.54
N TYR A 166 -5.33 -1.34 18.24
CA TYR A 166 -5.42 -0.36 17.16
C TYR A 166 -6.36 -0.86 16.06
N PRO A 167 -7.69 -0.73 16.26
CA PRO A 167 -8.69 -1.27 15.33
C PRO A 167 -8.57 -0.78 13.88
N ILE A 168 -7.98 0.41 13.67
CA ILE A 168 -7.69 0.91 12.33
C ILE A 168 -6.79 -0.06 11.52
N ALA A 169 -5.93 -0.85 12.19
CA ALA A 169 -5.11 -1.85 11.52
C ALA A 169 -5.96 -2.96 10.88
N LEU A 170 -7.06 -3.37 11.54
CA LEU A 170 -8.03 -4.30 10.97
C LEU A 170 -8.79 -3.64 9.81
N LEU A 171 -9.26 -2.41 10.00
CA LEU A 171 -10.01 -1.70 8.93
C LEU A 171 -9.15 -1.48 7.68
N LEU A 172 -7.86 -1.18 7.84
CA LEU A 172 -6.93 -1.03 6.71
C LEU A 172 -6.71 -2.39 6.02
N HIS A 173 -6.50 -3.46 6.78
CA HIS A 173 -6.38 -4.82 6.22
C HIS A 173 -7.62 -5.20 5.40
N GLU A 174 -8.82 -4.96 5.93
CA GLU A 174 -10.06 -5.21 5.20
C GLU A 174 -10.20 -4.34 3.95
N ALA A 175 -9.81 -3.05 4.04
CA ALA A 175 -9.88 -2.13 2.91
C ALA A 175 -8.93 -2.54 1.78
N ASP A 176 -7.72 -3.01 2.12
CA ASP A 176 -6.74 -3.56 1.20
C ASP A 176 -7.27 -4.83 0.51
N LEU A 177 -7.85 -5.77 1.26
CA LEU A 177 -8.49 -6.96 0.70
C LEU A 177 -9.65 -6.59 -0.25
N GLU A 178 -10.52 -5.68 0.15
CA GLU A 178 -11.64 -5.24 -0.68
C GLU A 178 -11.16 -4.56 -1.97
N ALA A 179 -10.12 -3.71 -1.90
CA ALA A 179 -9.50 -3.13 -3.08
C ALA A 179 -8.97 -4.22 -4.01
N THR A 180 -8.21 -5.17 -3.46
CA THR A 180 -7.60 -6.27 -4.21
C THR A 180 -8.62 -7.16 -4.93
N TYR A 181 -9.74 -7.53 -4.27
CA TYR A 181 -10.65 -8.54 -4.79
C TYR A 181 -11.89 -7.99 -5.49
N PHE A 182 -12.24 -6.73 -5.28
CA PHE A 182 -13.47 -6.17 -5.86
C PHE A 182 -13.23 -5.06 -6.88
N TYR A 183 -12.04 -4.43 -6.90
CA TYR A 183 -11.79 -3.29 -7.75
C TYR A 183 -10.57 -3.44 -8.68
N ASP A 184 -9.59 -4.24 -8.30
CA ASP A 184 -8.36 -4.44 -9.08
C ASP A 184 -8.44 -5.70 -9.97
N ILE A 185 -9.63 -5.96 -10.57
CA ILE A 185 -9.89 -7.12 -11.41
C ILE A 185 -9.48 -6.86 -12.86
#